data_9fa241c5ae77ed0ad43608aa3ee8fc10
#
_entry.id   9fa241c5ae77ed0ad43608aa3ee8fc10
#
_cell.length_a   1.000
_cell.length_b   1.000
_cell.length_c   1.000
_cell.angle_alpha   90.00
_cell.angle_beta   90.00
_cell.angle_gamma   90.00
#
_symmetry.space_group_name_H-M   'P 1'
#
loop_
_entity.id
_entity.type
_entity.pdbx_description
1 polymer ?
#
loop_
_entity_poly.entity_id
_entity_poly.type
_entity_poly.pdbx_seq_one_letter_code
_entity_poly.pdbx_strand_id
1 'polypeptide(L)'
;MKTYTIGLDFGTLSCRGIVANVADGEQIASAQFMYPHGIMDSALPGGIPLAPGWALQHPKDYLDALEAVIPELLLTSGIPTESIIGIGVDFTSCTMLPVKADGMPLCFLPEFQKEPHAYVKLWKHHAAQNQADRITALATERGESFLNTSGGKVSAQNLFPKLLQIIEEASHVAQAMDLFMEAADWIVMQLTGTLSHSACCLGYKAFYDVEAGFPEWAFFDALSPDFSSLIKAKLQGPVCRVAEKAGEISPAAALHLGLMPGTVVSTPMVDGHACFPASGILRPGKLLGILGTSAAYLMLSDTGEPITGLCGMVKDGLVPGFYGLEVGLNCMGDHFDWAVKTLCPPANYNEAKSKNISLHELLTEKAQRKMPGESGLIALDWWNGNRSLLMNADLSGMIIGMTLHTAPEDIYRALLEATAFATRMITEHLDSNGQPICEFIVTGGISRKNPLLMQILSDVLNMPVKVLATEQGSALGSAIYAAAAAGQKCGGYDSLQDAMQHMHSPVKEEFQPIKANTHIYDKLFLEYNLLHDTFGVKGGLMSRLMHIRRDTKRSKA
;
A
#
# COMPACT_ATOMS: atom_id res chain seq x y z
N MET A 1 -30.38 -0.26 19.31
CA MET A 1 -29.42 -1.34 19.65
C MET A 1 -28.09 -0.87 19.15
N LYS A 2 -26.97 -1.10 19.86
CA LYS A 2 -25.64 -0.76 19.34
C LYS A 2 -25.31 -1.71 18.19
N THR A 3 -24.75 -1.20 17.11
CA THR A 3 -24.32 -1.96 15.93
C THR A 3 -22.82 -1.87 15.75
N TYR A 4 -22.23 -2.91 15.17
CA TYR A 4 -20.79 -3.05 15.01
C TYR A 4 -20.45 -3.55 13.61
N THR A 5 -19.24 -3.26 13.17
CA THR A 5 -18.67 -3.80 11.95
C THR A 5 -17.32 -4.46 12.25
N ILE A 6 -16.95 -5.46 11.45
CA ILE A 6 -15.63 -6.08 11.45
C ILE A 6 -14.83 -5.49 10.29
N GLY A 7 -13.61 -5.05 10.56
CA GLY A 7 -12.62 -4.73 9.54
C GLY A 7 -11.48 -5.72 9.57
N LEU A 8 -11.12 -6.29 8.41
CA LEU A 8 -10.05 -7.27 8.23
C LEU A 8 -8.97 -6.70 7.30
N ASP A 9 -7.75 -6.59 7.81
CA ASP A 9 -6.55 -6.12 7.10
C ASP A 9 -5.63 -7.31 6.81
N PHE A 10 -5.62 -7.78 5.55
CA PHE A 10 -4.72 -8.82 5.06
C PHE A 10 -3.41 -8.21 4.57
N GLY A 11 -2.50 -7.99 5.52
CA GLY A 11 -1.17 -7.46 5.25
C GLY A 11 -0.19 -8.50 4.66
N THR A 12 1.07 -8.10 4.54
CA THR A 12 2.12 -8.93 3.92
C THR A 12 2.50 -10.18 4.73
N LEU A 13 2.46 -10.10 6.07
CA LEU A 13 2.92 -11.20 6.94
C LEU A 13 1.85 -11.69 7.91
N SER A 14 0.71 -11.02 7.98
CA SER A 14 -0.35 -11.32 8.93
C SER A 14 -1.67 -10.74 8.46
N CYS A 15 -2.77 -11.34 8.93
CA CYS A 15 -4.08 -10.70 8.93
C CYS A 15 -4.33 -10.09 10.31
N ARG A 16 -4.89 -8.89 10.33
CA ARG A 16 -5.38 -8.22 11.54
C ARG A 16 -6.86 -7.96 11.39
N GLY A 17 -7.57 -8.04 12.50
CA GLY A 17 -8.99 -7.72 12.52
C GLY A 17 -9.35 -6.86 13.71
N ILE A 18 -10.38 -6.05 13.54
CA ILE A 18 -11.01 -5.30 14.63
C ILE A 18 -12.52 -5.43 14.59
N VAL A 19 -13.15 -5.22 15.75
CA VAL A 19 -14.57 -4.89 15.85
C VAL A 19 -14.67 -3.41 16.17
N ALA A 20 -15.39 -2.65 15.34
CA ALA A 20 -15.60 -1.22 15.51
C ALA A 20 -17.08 -0.92 15.81
N ASN A 21 -17.32 -0.03 16.78
CA ASN A 21 -18.64 0.51 17.05
C ASN A 21 -19.06 1.48 15.93
N VAL A 22 -20.21 1.24 15.31
CA VAL A 22 -20.71 2.04 14.18
C VAL A 22 -21.02 3.49 14.59
N ALA A 23 -21.32 3.75 15.85
CA ALA A 23 -21.69 5.11 16.29
C ALA A 23 -20.52 6.10 16.32
N ASP A 24 -19.28 5.64 16.59
CA ASP A 24 -18.13 6.49 16.88
C ASP A 24 -16.78 5.94 16.42
N GLY A 25 -16.75 4.75 15.78
CA GLY A 25 -15.53 4.10 15.33
C GLY A 25 -14.66 3.52 16.46
N GLU A 26 -15.16 3.49 17.71
CA GLU A 26 -14.41 2.91 18.83
C GLU A 26 -14.06 1.45 18.55
N GLN A 27 -12.77 1.12 18.67
CA GLN A 27 -12.28 -0.25 18.54
C GLN A 27 -12.57 -1.04 19.82
N ILE A 28 -13.50 -2.01 19.74
CA ILE A 28 -13.95 -2.82 20.88
C ILE A 28 -13.01 -4.01 21.12
N ALA A 29 -12.54 -4.63 20.05
CA ALA A 29 -11.65 -5.79 20.10
C ALA A 29 -10.67 -5.75 18.93
N SER A 30 -9.56 -6.48 19.08
CA SER A 30 -8.61 -6.74 17.99
C SER A 30 -8.04 -8.14 18.08
N ALA A 31 -7.73 -8.73 16.92
CA ALA A 31 -7.07 -10.01 16.80
C ALA A 31 -6.03 -9.97 15.67
N GLN A 32 -5.06 -10.87 15.70
CA GLN A 32 -4.02 -10.98 14.68
C GLN A 32 -3.64 -12.45 14.46
N PHE A 33 -3.43 -12.81 13.19
CA PHE A 33 -2.90 -14.11 12.81
C PHE A 33 -1.67 -13.93 11.91
N MET A 34 -0.54 -14.51 12.29
CA MET A 34 0.69 -14.51 11.50
C MET A 34 0.66 -15.64 10.47
N TYR A 35 1.01 -15.34 9.22
CA TYR A 35 1.02 -16.33 8.15
C TYR A 35 2.14 -17.35 8.33
N PRO A 36 1.85 -18.65 8.50
CA PRO A 36 2.87 -19.69 8.70
C PRO A 36 3.86 -19.80 7.55
N HIS A 37 3.42 -19.66 6.29
CA HIS A 37 4.31 -19.71 5.12
C HIS A 37 5.01 -18.39 4.86
N GLY A 38 4.46 -17.26 5.32
CA GLY A 38 5.02 -15.92 5.09
C GLY A 38 5.18 -15.59 3.61
N ILE A 39 6.34 -15.00 3.26
CA ILE A 39 6.71 -14.72 1.86
C ILE A 39 7.61 -15.84 1.35
N MET A 40 7.20 -16.50 0.29
CA MET A 40 7.99 -17.48 -0.45
C MET A 40 8.72 -16.76 -1.60
N ASP A 41 9.99 -16.43 -1.41
CA ASP A 41 10.81 -15.72 -2.39
C ASP A 41 12.08 -16.49 -2.82
N SER A 42 12.35 -17.58 -2.13
CA SER A 42 13.51 -18.46 -2.38
C SER A 42 13.09 -19.88 -2.79
N ALA A 43 12.03 -20.41 -2.21
CA ALA A 43 11.50 -21.73 -2.55
C ALA A 43 10.00 -21.86 -2.21
N LEU A 44 9.30 -22.75 -2.91
CA LEU A 44 7.97 -23.22 -2.55
C LEU A 44 8.03 -24.23 -1.39
N PRO A 45 6.88 -24.57 -0.77
CA PRO A 45 6.78 -25.73 0.11
C PRO A 45 7.31 -27.00 -0.59
N GLY A 46 8.13 -27.79 0.13
CA GLY A 46 8.80 -28.95 -0.47
C GLY A 46 10.15 -28.63 -1.13
N GLY A 47 10.66 -27.40 -1.03
CA GLY A 47 12.04 -27.03 -1.40
C GLY A 47 12.27 -26.77 -2.88
N ILE A 48 11.21 -26.49 -3.67
CA ILE A 48 11.33 -26.13 -5.09
C ILE A 48 11.87 -24.70 -5.19
N PRO A 49 13.04 -24.48 -5.79
CA PRO A 49 13.67 -23.17 -5.83
C PRO A 49 12.88 -22.18 -6.72
N LEU A 50 12.84 -20.93 -6.31
CA LEU A 50 12.29 -19.82 -7.05
C LEU A 50 13.41 -18.97 -7.65
N ALA A 51 13.18 -18.46 -8.85
CA ALA A 51 14.12 -17.55 -9.49
C ALA A 51 14.10 -16.15 -8.81
N PRO A 52 15.16 -15.34 -8.95
CA PRO A 52 15.17 -13.98 -8.42
C PRO A 52 14.00 -13.13 -8.92
N GLY A 53 13.43 -12.34 -8.04
CA GLY A 53 12.29 -11.47 -8.35
C GLY A 53 10.92 -12.12 -8.12
N TRP A 54 10.89 -13.40 -7.81
CA TRP A 54 9.66 -14.06 -7.37
C TRP A 54 9.33 -13.70 -5.93
N ALA A 55 8.06 -13.51 -5.64
CA ALA A 55 7.52 -13.38 -4.29
C ALA A 55 6.10 -13.91 -4.28
N LEU A 56 5.90 -15.03 -3.61
CA LEU A 56 4.64 -15.76 -3.59
C LEU A 56 4.12 -15.88 -2.15
N GLN A 57 2.82 -16.19 -2.03
CA GLN A 57 2.19 -16.53 -0.76
C GLN A 57 1.30 -17.76 -0.94
N HIS A 58 0.97 -18.39 0.19
CA HIS A 58 0.13 -19.58 0.22
C HIS A 58 -1.31 -19.19 0.58
N PRO A 59 -2.32 -19.43 -0.28
CA PRO A 59 -3.70 -18.97 -0.03
C PRO A 59 -4.34 -19.64 1.20
N LYS A 60 -3.81 -20.78 1.68
CA LYS A 60 -4.25 -21.39 2.93
C LYS A 60 -4.04 -20.48 4.14
N ASP A 61 -2.97 -19.69 4.16
CA ASP A 61 -2.69 -18.77 5.26
C ASP A 61 -3.82 -17.74 5.45
N TYR A 62 -4.47 -17.36 4.35
CA TYR A 62 -5.58 -16.41 4.38
C TYR A 62 -6.88 -17.06 4.91
N LEU A 63 -7.14 -18.32 4.54
CA LEU A 63 -8.27 -19.07 5.09
C LEU A 63 -8.08 -19.33 6.58
N ASP A 64 -6.89 -19.78 6.99
CA ASP A 64 -6.54 -19.99 8.39
C ASP A 64 -6.66 -18.69 9.20
N ALA A 65 -6.35 -17.55 8.57
CA ALA A 65 -6.51 -16.23 9.19
C ALA A 65 -7.98 -15.86 9.43
N LEU A 66 -8.88 -16.14 8.49
CA LEU A 66 -10.33 -15.96 8.70
C LEU A 66 -10.83 -16.80 9.88
N GLU A 67 -10.43 -18.07 9.91
CA GLU A 67 -10.81 -19.03 10.94
C GLU A 67 -10.24 -18.71 12.34
N ALA A 68 -9.10 -18.00 12.39
CA ALA A 68 -8.49 -17.59 13.66
C ALA A 68 -9.01 -16.22 14.12
N VAL A 69 -8.98 -15.20 13.23
CA VAL A 69 -9.23 -13.80 13.60
C VAL A 69 -10.70 -13.56 13.93
N ILE A 70 -11.63 -14.03 13.10
CA ILE A 70 -13.06 -13.72 13.31
C ILE A 70 -13.60 -14.34 14.61
N PRO A 71 -13.42 -15.63 14.91
CA PRO A 71 -13.86 -16.20 16.18
C PRO A 71 -13.19 -15.55 17.41
N GLU A 72 -11.90 -15.17 17.32
CA GLU A 72 -11.22 -14.48 18.40
C GLU A 72 -11.81 -13.09 18.65
N LEU A 73 -12.15 -12.35 17.60
CA LEU A 73 -12.83 -11.04 17.70
C LEU A 73 -14.20 -11.18 18.38
N LEU A 74 -14.99 -12.19 18.01
CA LEU A 74 -16.30 -12.44 18.61
C LEU A 74 -16.17 -12.79 20.09
N LEU A 75 -15.21 -13.64 20.43
CA LEU A 75 -14.96 -14.07 21.82
C LEU A 75 -14.48 -12.89 22.69
N THR A 76 -13.51 -12.12 22.19
CA THR A 76 -12.87 -11.05 22.97
C THR A 76 -13.73 -9.79 23.10
N SER A 77 -14.56 -9.50 22.09
CA SER A 77 -15.50 -8.38 22.16
C SER A 77 -16.69 -8.65 23.07
N GLY A 78 -17.12 -9.90 23.21
CA GLY A 78 -18.30 -10.29 23.96
C GLY A 78 -19.61 -9.72 23.43
N ILE A 79 -19.62 -9.19 22.20
CA ILE A 79 -20.83 -8.63 21.59
C ILE A 79 -21.69 -9.73 20.95
N PRO A 80 -23.04 -9.57 20.97
CA PRO A 80 -23.92 -10.49 20.26
C PRO A 80 -23.66 -10.45 18.77
N THR A 81 -23.56 -11.61 18.12
CA THR A 81 -23.27 -11.71 16.67
C THR A 81 -24.31 -11.03 15.80
N GLU A 82 -25.57 -10.96 16.28
CA GLU A 82 -26.68 -10.25 15.64
C GLU A 82 -26.47 -8.73 15.56
N SER A 83 -25.53 -8.21 16.36
CA SER A 83 -25.17 -6.78 16.36
C SER A 83 -24.13 -6.44 15.30
N ILE A 84 -23.50 -7.45 14.67
CA ILE A 84 -22.53 -7.25 13.59
C ILE A 84 -23.27 -7.11 12.28
N ILE A 85 -23.28 -5.89 11.74
CA ILE A 85 -24.04 -5.55 10.54
C ILE A 85 -23.25 -5.65 9.25
N GLY A 86 -21.90 -5.68 9.33
CA GLY A 86 -21.07 -5.70 8.15
C GLY A 86 -19.63 -6.14 8.42
N ILE A 87 -18.99 -6.64 7.35
CA ILE A 87 -17.59 -7.04 7.29
C ILE A 87 -16.93 -6.30 6.14
N GLY A 88 -15.83 -5.60 6.40
CA GLY A 88 -14.97 -4.99 5.40
C GLY A 88 -13.64 -5.71 5.32
N VAL A 89 -13.12 -5.81 4.10
CA VAL A 89 -11.86 -6.50 3.82
C VAL A 89 -10.94 -5.54 3.08
N ASP A 90 -9.70 -5.48 3.51
CA ASP A 90 -8.63 -4.95 2.70
C ASP A 90 -7.49 -5.96 2.54
N PHE A 91 -6.71 -5.75 1.51
CA PHE A 91 -5.65 -6.67 1.15
C PHE A 91 -4.46 -5.93 0.58
N THR A 92 -3.25 -6.50 0.74
CA THR A 92 -2.07 -5.98 0.06
C THR A 92 -2.33 -5.82 -1.44
N SER A 93 -2.04 -4.63 -1.94
CA SER A 93 -2.19 -4.28 -3.36
C SER A 93 -1.55 -5.30 -4.28
N CYS A 94 -2.05 -5.45 -5.49
CA CYS A 94 -1.41 -6.27 -6.52
C CYS A 94 -1.12 -7.72 -6.09
N THR A 95 -1.95 -8.31 -5.27
CA THR A 95 -1.80 -9.68 -4.79
C THR A 95 -2.86 -10.55 -5.43
N MET A 96 -2.48 -11.48 -6.32
CA MET A 96 -3.38 -12.16 -7.24
C MET A 96 -3.11 -13.64 -7.31
N LEU A 97 -4.17 -14.43 -7.60
CA LEU A 97 -4.07 -15.87 -7.71
C LEU A 97 -4.95 -16.45 -8.83
N PRO A 98 -4.50 -17.55 -9.48
CA PRO A 98 -5.32 -18.33 -10.37
C PRO A 98 -6.20 -19.31 -9.59
N VAL A 99 -7.51 -19.33 -9.89
CA VAL A 99 -8.47 -20.18 -9.21
C VAL A 99 -9.39 -20.90 -10.21
N LYS A 100 -10.10 -21.93 -9.73
CA LYS A 100 -11.23 -22.55 -10.43
C LYS A 100 -12.49 -21.70 -10.28
N ALA A 101 -13.53 -22.00 -11.05
CA ALA A 101 -14.78 -21.26 -11.04
C ALA A 101 -15.48 -21.21 -9.68
N ASP A 102 -15.25 -22.21 -8.82
CA ASP A 102 -15.75 -22.29 -7.44
C ASP A 102 -14.85 -21.56 -6.43
N GLY A 103 -13.79 -20.89 -6.90
CA GLY A 103 -12.81 -20.20 -6.05
C GLY A 103 -11.70 -21.09 -5.49
N MET A 104 -11.59 -22.38 -5.89
CA MET A 104 -10.51 -23.26 -5.47
C MET A 104 -9.16 -22.79 -6.05
N PRO A 105 -8.15 -22.41 -5.24
CA PRO A 105 -6.83 -22.07 -5.71
C PRO A 105 -6.16 -23.21 -6.45
N LEU A 106 -5.51 -22.94 -7.59
CA LEU A 106 -4.88 -24.00 -8.38
C LEU A 106 -3.79 -24.73 -7.58
N CYS A 107 -3.01 -24.05 -6.75
CA CYS A 107 -1.97 -24.67 -5.93
C CYS A 107 -2.50 -25.69 -4.89
N PHE A 108 -3.82 -25.79 -4.66
CA PHE A 108 -4.42 -26.83 -3.80
C PHE A 108 -4.59 -28.16 -4.56
N LEU A 109 -4.62 -28.12 -5.89
CA LEU A 109 -4.74 -29.31 -6.71
C LEU A 109 -3.38 -30.03 -6.77
N PRO A 110 -3.34 -31.36 -6.59
CA PRO A 110 -2.10 -32.13 -6.51
C PRO A 110 -1.12 -31.89 -7.66
N GLU A 111 -1.64 -31.72 -8.88
CA GLU A 111 -0.86 -31.50 -10.10
C GLU A 111 -0.18 -30.13 -10.16
N PHE A 112 -0.67 -29.13 -9.37
CA PHE A 112 -0.16 -27.76 -9.36
C PHE A 112 0.62 -27.41 -8.08
N GLN A 113 0.74 -28.28 -7.11
CA GLN A 113 1.46 -27.99 -5.85
C GLN A 113 2.95 -27.67 -6.06
N LYS A 114 3.53 -28.11 -7.17
CA LYS A 114 4.93 -27.85 -7.53
C LYS A 114 5.10 -26.75 -8.56
N GLU A 115 4.01 -26.10 -8.97
CA GLU A 115 3.99 -25.09 -10.02
C GLU A 115 3.96 -23.66 -9.42
N PRO A 116 5.05 -22.89 -9.53
CA PRO A 116 5.10 -21.56 -8.92
C PRO A 116 4.02 -20.61 -9.43
N HIS A 117 3.63 -20.72 -10.70
CA HIS A 117 2.58 -19.87 -11.28
C HIS A 117 1.18 -20.15 -10.73
N ALA A 118 0.98 -21.28 -10.06
CA ALA A 118 -0.30 -21.65 -9.44
C ALA A 118 -0.54 -21.01 -8.06
N TYR A 119 0.51 -20.40 -7.47
CA TYR A 119 0.45 -19.74 -6.17
C TYR A 119 0.08 -18.25 -6.30
N VAL A 120 -0.22 -17.65 -5.13
CA VAL A 120 -0.52 -16.21 -5.05
C VAL A 120 0.73 -15.40 -5.40
N LYS A 121 0.65 -14.53 -6.40
CA LYS A 121 1.71 -13.58 -6.77
C LYS A 121 1.54 -12.31 -5.92
N LEU A 122 2.43 -12.14 -4.94
CA LEU A 122 2.43 -10.99 -4.02
C LEU A 122 2.78 -9.68 -4.75
N TRP A 123 2.49 -8.54 -4.15
CA TRP A 123 2.88 -7.22 -4.64
C TRP A 123 4.40 -7.07 -4.86
N LYS A 124 5.23 -7.77 -4.08
CA LYS A 124 6.71 -7.83 -4.25
C LYS A 124 7.17 -8.71 -5.43
N HIS A 125 6.26 -9.34 -6.16
CA HIS A 125 6.61 -10.17 -7.32
C HIS A 125 7.01 -9.30 -8.49
N HIS A 126 8.32 -9.23 -8.78
CA HIS A 126 8.90 -8.43 -9.86
C HIS A 126 9.32 -9.27 -11.08
N ALA A 127 9.09 -10.58 -11.06
CA ALA A 127 9.48 -11.47 -12.17
C ALA A 127 8.75 -11.17 -13.49
N ALA A 128 7.61 -10.45 -13.44
CA ALA A 128 6.87 -9.99 -14.63
C ALA A 128 7.39 -8.66 -15.24
N GLN A 129 8.65 -8.25 -14.96
CA GLN A 129 9.18 -6.97 -15.42
C GLN A 129 9.25 -6.85 -16.94
N ASN A 130 9.63 -7.92 -17.64
CA ASN A 130 9.67 -7.91 -19.11
C ASN A 130 8.29 -7.66 -19.73
N GLN A 131 7.25 -8.23 -19.16
CA GLN A 131 5.87 -8.03 -19.57
C GLN A 131 5.42 -6.59 -19.31
N ALA A 132 5.76 -6.02 -18.14
CA ALA A 132 5.46 -4.64 -17.81
C ALA A 132 6.15 -3.65 -18.75
N ASP A 133 7.41 -3.88 -19.10
CA ASP A 133 8.17 -3.05 -20.04
C ASP A 133 7.55 -3.06 -21.43
N ARG A 134 7.11 -4.23 -21.92
CA ARG A 134 6.42 -4.38 -23.21
C ARG A 134 5.08 -3.67 -23.22
N ILE A 135 4.28 -3.81 -22.15
CA ILE A 135 3.00 -3.11 -22.00
C ILE A 135 3.24 -1.59 -22.03
N THR A 136 4.24 -1.12 -21.29
CA THR A 136 4.59 0.32 -21.25
C THR A 136 5.02 0.82 -22.63
N ALA A 137 5.89 0.10 -23.33
CA ALA A 137 6.37 0.49 -24.65
C ALA A 137 5.24 0.60 -25.67
N LEU A 138 4.39 -0.43 -25.76
CA LEU A 138 3.25 -0.42 -26.67
C LEU A 138 2.23 0.66 -26.32
N ALA A 139 1.93 0.85 -25.03
CA ALA A 139 1.00 1.90 -24.59
C ALA A 139 1.53 3.29 -24.89
N THR A 140 2.84 3.51 -24.76
CA THR A 140 3.49 4.77 -25.15
C THR A 140 3.44 5.01 -26.65
N GLU A 141 3.74 3.99 -27.46
CA GLU A 141 3.68 4.05 -28.92
C GLU A 141 2.27 4.40 -29.43
N ARG A 142 1.24 3.82 -28.79
CA ARG A 142 -0.16 4.03 -29.16
C ARG A 142 -0.80 5.27 -28.53
N GLY A 143 -0.14 5.91 -27.56
CA GLY A 143 -0.69 7.05 -26.83
C GLY A 143 -1.87 6.67 -25.93
N GLU A 144 -1.84 5.50 -25.30
CA GLU A 144 -2.91 5.00 -24.43
C GLU A 144 -3.10 5.88 -23.19
N SER A 145 -4.33 6.32 -22.95
CA SER A 145 -4.66 7.30 -21.91
C SER A 145 -4.45 6.78 -20.49
N PHE A 146 -4.55 5.48 -20.25
CA PHE A 146 -4.36 4.90 -18.92
C PHE A 146 -2.93 5.08 -18.37
N LEU A 147 -1.92 5.34 -19.23
CA LEU A 147 -0.58 5.69 -18.75
C LEU A 147 -0.58 7.01 -17.97
N ASN A 148 -1.43 7.96 -18.33
CA ASN A 148 -1.51 9.26 -17.69
C ASN A 148 -1.98 9.16 -16.23
N THR A 149 -2.80 8.15 -15.92
CA THR A 149 -3.32 7.88 -14.57
C THR A 149 -2.44 6.90 -13.77
N SER A 150 -1.43 6.31 -14.42
CA SER A 150 -0.50 5.32 -13.83
C SER A 150 0.93 5.85 -13.73
N GLY A 151 1.13 7.17 -13.80
CA GLY A 151 2.44 7.80 -13.71
C GLY A 151 3.34 7.61 -14.93
N GLY A 152 2.78 7.23 -16.09
CA GLY A 152 3.50 7.07 -17.36
C GLY A 152 4.20 5.72 -17.54
N LYS A 153 4.07 4.79 -16.60
CA LYS A 153 4.68 3.45 -16.67
C LYS A 153 3.79 2.40 -16.04
N VAL A 154 3.88 1.17 -16.55
CA VAL A 154 3.23 -0.01 -15.98
C VAL A 154 4.19 -0.73 -15.07
N SER A 155 3.76 -1.05 -13.87
CA SER A 155 4.58 -1.80 -12.89
C SER A 155 4.48 -3.30 -13.14
N ALA A 156 5.59 -4.03 -12.92
CA ALA A 156 5.60 -5.51 -12.86
C ALA A 156 4.61 -6.07 -11.81
N GLN A 157 4.21 -5.26 -10.86
CA GLN A 157 3.27 -5.63 -9.80
C GLN A 157 1.82 -5.73 -10.30
N ASN A 158 1.48 -5.00 -11.38
CA ASN A 158 0.12 -4.88 -11.87
C ASN A 158 -0.45 -6.21 -12.40
N LEU A 159 -1.77 -6.28 -12.54
CA LEU A 159 -2.49 -7.50 -12.90
C LEU A 159 -2.07 -8.03 -14.30
N PHE A 160 -2.08 -7.19 -15.32
CA PHE A 160 -1.82 -7.63 -16.70
C PHE A 160 -0.39 -8.13 -16.94
N PRO A 161 0.69 -7.52 -16.41
CA PRO A 161 2.02 -8.11 -16.48
C PRO A 161 2.08 -9.51 -15.88
N LYS A 162 1.47 -9.74 -14.72
CA LYS A 162 1.45 -11.05 -14.06
C LYS A 162 0.62 -12.08 -14.81
N LEU A 163 -0.52 -11.68 -15.36
CA LEU A 163 -1.35 -12.56 -16.20
C LEU A 163 -0.62 -12.93 -17.48
N LEU A 164 0.01 -11.96 -18.16
CA LEU A 164 0.78 -12.20 -19.38
C LEU A 164 1.99 -13.11 -19.11
N GLN A 165 2.66 -12.94 -17.95
CA GLN A 165 3.73 -13.84 -17.53
C GLN A 165 3.23 -15.29 -17.39
N ILE A 166 2.06 -15.52 -16.78
CA ILE A 166 1.49 -16.87 -16.65
C ILE A 166 1.21 -17.48 -18.03
N ILE A 167 0.68 -16.70 -18.96
CA ILE A 167 0.39 -17.17 -20.33
C ILE A 167 1.65 -17.59 -21.05
N GLU A 168 2.71 -16.82 -20.94
CA GLU A 168 3.96 -17.03 -21.67
C GLU A 168 4.83 -18.12 -21.05
N GLU A 169 4.89 -18.20 -19.71
CA GLU A 169 5.81 -19.09 -19.00
C GLU A 169 5.15 -20.40 -18.53
N ALA A 170 3.81 -20.40 -18.32
CA ALA A 170 3.06 -21.53 -17.79
C ALA A 170 1.67 -21.67 -18.46
N SER A 171 1.64 -21.90 -19.77
CA SER A 171 0.40 -22.00 -20.54
C SER A 171 -0.59 -23.06 -20.00
N HIS A 172 -0.08 -24.13 -19.38
CA HIS A 172 -0.90 -25.15 -18.71
C HIS A 172 -1.64 -24.59 -17.48
N VAL A 173 -1.04 -23.64 -16.74
CA VAL A 173 -1.73 -22.92 -15.63
C VAL A 173 -2.79 -21.99 -16.23
N ALA A 174 -2.46 -21.24 -17.30
CA ALA A 174 -3.39 -20.36 -17.97
C ALA A 174 -4.63 -21.11 -18.52
N GLN A 175 -4.45 -22.35 -18.97
CA GLN A 175 -5.55 -23.22 -19.44
C GLN A 175 -6.35 -23.80 -18.28
N ALA A 176 -5.68 -24.17 -17.18
CA ALA A 176 -6.32 -24.81 -16.02
C ALA A 176 -7.11 -23.85 -15.15
N MET A 177 -6.68 -22.57 -15.02
CA MET A 177 -7.42 -21.58 -14.25
C MET A 177 -8.73 -21.20 -14.96
N ASP A 178 -9.79 -21.03 -14.19
CA ASP A 178 -11.05 -20.48 -14.69
C ASP A 178 -11.09 -18.96 -14.47
N LEU A 179 -10.54 -18.48 -13.34
CA LEU A 179 -10.45 -17.07 -12.98
C LEU A 179 -9.03 -16.69 -12.55
N PHE A 180 -8.65 -15.42 -12.78
CA PHE A 180 -7.46 -14.79 -12.21
C PHE A 180 -7.91 -13.59 -11.38
N MET A 181 -7.79 -13.69 -10.04
CA MET A 181 -8.44 -12.77 -9.11
C MET A 181 -7.42 -12.02 -8.25
N GLU A 182 -7.74 -10.76 -7.90
CA GLU A 182 -7.13 -10.14 -6.72
C GLU A 182 -7.49 -10.96 -5.48
N ALA A 183 -6.54 -11.12 -4.55
CA ALA A 183 -6.76 -11.89 -3.33
C ALA A 183 -7.84 -11.23 -2.43
N ALA A 184 -7.99 -9.92 -2.52
CA ALA A 184 -9.07 -9.17 -1.87
C ALA A 184 -10.45 -9.65 -2.33
N ASP A 185 -10.66 -9.76 -3.66
CA ASP A 185 -11.90 -10.24 -4.26
C ASP A 185 -12.13 -11.72 -3.93
N TRP A 186 -11.04 -12.49 -3.92
CA TRP A 186 -11.10 -13.91 -3.58
C TRP A 186 -11.55 -14.14 -2.14
N ILE A 187 -11.07 -13.37 -1.16
CA ILE A 187 -11.55 -13.43 0.23
C ILE A 187 -13.04 -13.11 0.33
N VAL A 188 -13.50 -12.08 -0.37
CA VAL A 188 -14.93 -11.75 -0.43
C VAL A 188 -15.73 -12.90 -1.04
N MET A 189 -15.22 -13.54 -2.09
CA MET A 189 -15.84 -14.74 -2.67
C MET A 189 -15.90 -15.91 -1.67
N GLN A 190 -14.86 -16.13 -0.85
CA GLN A 190 -14.89 -17.16 0.21
C GLN A 190 -15.95 -16.87 1.28
N LEU A 191 -16.14 -15.61 1.63
CA LEU A 191 -17.15 -15.19 2.62
C LEU A 191 -18.57 -15.28 2.06
N THR A 192 -18.78 -14.86 0.81
CA THR A 192 -20.12 -14.67 0.25
C THR A 192 -20.59 -15.79 -0.66
N GLY A 193 -19.66 -16.55 -1.25
CA GLY A 193 -19.96 -17.47 -2.35
C GLY A 193 -20.28 -16.77 -3.67
N THR A 194 -20.08 -15.45 -3.76
CA THR A 194 -20.44 -14.63 -4.95
C THR A 194 -19.18 -14.07 -5.59
N LEU A 195 -19.06 -14.23 -6.90
CA LEU A 195 -17.99 -13.63 -7.69
C LEU A 195 -18.25 -12.14 -7.89
N SER A 196 -17.30 -11.30 -7.49
CA SER A 196 -17.28 -9.87 -7.77
C SER A 196 -15.85 -9.35 -7.78
N HIS A 197 -15.63 -8.18 -8.38
CA HIS A 197 -14.33 -7.50 -8.41
C HIS A 197 -14.45 -6.12 -7.80
N SER A 198 -13.38 -5.66 -7.16
CA SER A 198 -13.28 -4.33 -6.58
C SER A 198 -12.89 -3.30 -7.64
N ALA A 199 -13.69 -2.24 -7.78
CA ALA A 199 -13.33 -1.09 -8.61
C ALA A 199 -12.05 -0.39 -8.13
N CYS A 200 -11.78 -0.38 -6.81
CA CYS A 200 -10.53 0.13 -6.26
C CYS A 200 -9.33 -0.70 -6.73
N CYS A 201 -9.34 -2.02 -6.53
CA CYS A 201 -8.24 -2.89 -6.92
C CYS A 201 -7.99 -2.85 -8.43
N LEU A 202 -9.04 -2.97 -9.24
CA LEU A 202 -8.92 -2.92 -10.69
C LEU A 202 -8.53 -1.53 -11.21
N GLY A 203 -9.04 -0.45 -10.61
CA GLY A 203 -8.72 0.91 -11.01
C GLY A 203 -7.23 1.23 -10.84
N TYR A 204 -6.68 0.98 -9.66
CA TYR A 204 -5.28 1.26 -9.40
C TYR A 204 -4.31 0.26 -10.02
N LYS A 205 -4.74 -0.98 -10.28
CA LYS A 205 -3.80 -2.07 -10.61
C LYS A 205 -4.09 -2.82 -11.93
N ALA A 206 -5.21 -2.49 -12.59
CA ALA A 206 -5.60 -3.09 -13.88
C ALA A 206 -6.19 -2.05 -14.86
N PHE A 207 -5.90 -0.75 -14.67
CA PHE A 207 -6.32 0.33 -15.58
C PHE A 207 -7.83 0.43 -15.81
N TYR A 208 -8.63 -0.06 -14.87
CA TYR A 208 -10.08 -0.01 -14.97
C TYR A 208 -10.60 1.38 -14.60
N ASP A 209 -11.47 1.91 -15.43
CA ASP A 209 -12.23 3.13 -15.15
C ASP A 209 -13.69 2.78 -14.86
N VAL A 210 -14.28 3.40 -13.84
CA VAL A 210 -15.66 3.09 -13.40
C VAL A 210 -16.75 3.50 -14.41
N GLU A 211 -16.40 4.33 -15.39
CA GLU A 211 -17.30 4.80 -16.46
C GLU A 211 -16.96 4.16 -17.81
N ALA A 212 -15.67 4.09 -18.16
CA ALA A 212 -15.19 3.60 -19.45
C ALA A 212 -14.87 2.09 -19.47
N GLY A 213 -14.67 1.47 -18.30
CA GLY A 213 -14.25 0.08 -18.19
C GLY A 213 -12.75 -0.12 -18.39
N PHE A 214 -12.35 -1.28 -18.93
CA PHE A 214 -10.96 -1.56 -19.28
C PHE A 214 -10.52 -0.81 -20.55
N PRO A 215 -9.20 -0.61 -20.76
CA PRO A 215 -8.66 -0.11 -22.03
C PRO A 215 -9.21 -0.87 -23.23
N GLU A 216 -9.10 -0.26 -24.41
CA GLU A 216 -9.61 -0.88 -25.63
C GLU A 216 -9.00 -2.28 -25.87
N TRP A 217 -9.85 -3.25 -26.18
CA TRP A 217 -9.45 -4.65 -26.33
C TRP A 217 -8.39 -4.87 -27.40
N ALA A 218 -8.39 -4.05 -28.46
CA ALA A 218 -7.36 -4.06 -29.51
C ALA A 218 -5.94 -3.74 -28.98
N PHE A 219 -5.82 -3.06 -27.86
CA PHE A 219 -4.54 -2.86 -27.19
C PHE A 219 -3.98 -4.18 -26.65
N PHE A 220 -4.81 -4.98 -25.99
CA PHE A 220 -4.39 -6.27 -25.42
C PHE A 220 -4.06 -7.29 -26.50
N ASP A 221 -4.80 -7.33 -27.60
CA ASP A 221 -4.52 -8.24 -28.72
C ASP A 221 -3.24 -7.86 -29.48
N ALA A 222 -2.84 -6.59 -29.43
CA ALA A 222 -1.54 -6.15 -29.95
C ALA A 222 -0.35 -6.58 -29.08
N LEU A 223 -0.56 -6.88 -27.79
CA LEU A 223 0.47 -7.41 -26.90
C LEU A 223 0.71 -8.91 -27.12
N SER A 224 -0.37 -9.66 -27.27
CA SER A 224 -0.34 -11.11 -27.51
C SER A 224 -1.64 -11.52 -28.22
N PRO A 225 -1.58 -12.42 -29.22
CA PRO A 225 -2.78 -12.93 -29.88
C PRO A 225 -3.80 -13.48 -28.87
N ASP A 226 -5.07 -13.16 -29.08
CA ASP A 226 -6.20 -13.60 -28.24
C ASP A 226 -6.15 -13.18 -26.75
N PHE A 227 -5.25 -12.25 -26.38
CA PHE A 227 -5.11 -11.83 -24.98
C PHE A 227 -6.39 -11.17 -24.46
N SER A 228 -7.06 -10.35 -25.27
CA SER A 228 -8.35 -9.76 -24.91
C SER A 228 -9.42 -10.81 -24.58
N SER A 229 -9.50 -11.87 -25.37
CA SER A 229 -10.45 -12.98 -25.16
C SER A 229 -10.14 -13.72 -23.86
N LEU A 230 -8.87 -13.91 -23.57
CA LEU A 230 -8.42 -14.56 -22.34
C LEU A 230 -8.71 -13.67 -21.12
N ILE A 231 -8.41 -12.36 -21.18
CA ILE A 231 -8.75 -11.42 -20.09
C ILE A 231 -10.26 -11.48 -19.81
N LYS A 232 -11.11 -11.38 -20.83
CA LYS A 232 -12.58 -11.47 -20.66
C LYS A 232 -13.02 -12.77 -20.02
N ALA A 233 -12.37 -13.88 -20.34
CA ALA A 233 -12.68 -15.19 -19.75
C ALA A 233 -12.19 -15.32 -18.31
N LYS A 234 -11.06 -14.68 -17.93
CA LYS A 234 -10.43 -14.84 -16.61
C LYS A 234 -10.80 -13.75 -15.60
N LEU A 235 -11.33 -12.61 -16.06
CA LEU A 235 -11.80 -11.49 -15.24
C LEU A 235 -13.32 -11.30 -15.39
N GLN A 236 -14.07 -12.39 -15.58
CA GLN A 236 -15.52 -12.33 -15.66
C GLN A 236 -16.12 -12.02 -14.29
N GLY A 237 -17.28 -11.37 -14.27
CA GLY A 237 -18.02 -11.02 -13.06
C GLY A 237 -18.30 -9.51 -12.98
N PRO A 238 -19.21 -9.10 -12.10
CA PRO A 238 -19.52 -7.69 -11.88
C PRO A 238 -18.37 -6.98 -11.15
N VAL A 239 -18.18 -5.70 -11.48
CA VAL A 239 -17.30 -4.81 -10.73
C VAL A 239 -18.15 -3.98 -9.77
N CYS A 240 -17.88 -4.12 -8.46
CA CYS A 240 -18.55 -3.38 -7.40
C CYS A 240 -17.78 -2.08 -7.10
N ARG A 241 -18.51 -0.97 -6.94
CA ARG A 241 -17.92 0.32 -6.58
C ARG A 241 -17.49 0.34 -5.11
N VAL A 242 -16.63 1.28 -4.78
CA VAL A 242 -16.17 1.51 -3.40
C VAL A 242 -17.35 1.81 -2.48
N ALA A 243 -17.33 1.24 -1.28
CA ALA A 243 -18.39 1.33 -0.26
C ALA A 243 -19.74 0.69 -0.64
N GLU A 244 -19.84 -0.02 -1.76
CA GLU A 244 -20.99 -0.83 -2.10
C GLU A 244 -20.94 -2.21 -1.44
N LYS A 245 -22.09 -2.85 -1.37
CA LYS A 245 -22.24 -4.24 -0.93
C LYS A 245 -21.75 -5.18 -2.04
N ALA A 246 -20.70 -5.93 -1.78
CA ALA A 246 -20.24 -7.00 -2.68
C ALA A 246 -21.08 -8.29 -2.54
N GLY A 247 -21.64 -8.52 -1.36
CA GLY A 247 -22.48 -9.67 -1.09
C GLY A 247 -22.91 -9.73 0.37
N GLU A 248 -23.48 -10.87 0.75
CA GLU A 248 -23.77 -11.20 2.14
C GLU A 248 -23.02 -12.48 2.50
N ILE A 249 -22.62 -12.60 3.77
CA ILE A 249 -21.96 -13.82 4.23
C ILE A 249 -22.87 -15.02 3.97
N SER A 250 -22.32 -16.06 3.33
CA SER A 250 -23.06 -17.26 3.01
C SER A 250 -23.43 -18.05 4.28
N PRO A 251 -24.50 -18.84 4.28
CA PRO A 251 -24.86 -19.68 5.44
C PRO A 251 -23.72 -20.62 5.87
N ALA A 252 -22.93 -21.14 4.91
CA ALA A 252 -21.81 -22.02 5.21
C ALA A 252 -20.65 -21.27 5.90
N ALA A 253 -20.25 -20.11 5.36
CA ALA A 253 -19.21 -19.27 5.96
C ALA A 253 -19.64 -18.73 7.32
N ALA A 254 -20.91 -18.29 7.45
CA ALA A 254 -21.48 -17.81 8.71
C ALA A 254 -21.41 -18.87 9.81
N LEU A 255 -21.84 -20.10 9.50
CA LEU A 255 -21.79 -21.22 10.45
C LEU A 255 -20.34 -21.53 10.86
N HIS A 256 -19.42 -21.52 9.90
CA HIS A 256 -18.01 -21.86 10.12
C HIS A 256 -17.29 -20.80 10.97
N LEU A 257 -17.59 -19.53 10.76
CA LEU A 257 -16.93 -18.39 11.42
C LEU A 257 -17.68 -17.88 12.67
N GLY A 258 -18.86 -18.43 12.98
CA GLY A 258 -19.68 -18.02 14.13
C GLY A 258 -20.41 -16.68 13.94
N LEU A 259 -20.73 -16.32 12.70
CA LEU A 259 -21.43 -15.09 12.34
C LEU A 259 -22.90 -15.37 11.95
N MET A 260 -23.68 -14.31 11.78
CA MET A 260 -25.04 -14.42 11.30
C MET A 260 -25.10 -14.47 9.77
N PRO A 261 -25.82 -15.42 9.16
CA PRO A 261 -26.08 -15.39 7.71
C PRO A 261 -26.74 -14.08 7.31
N GLY A 262 -26.34 -13.52 6.17
CA GLY A 262 -26.87 -12.24 5.68
C GLY A 262 -26.15 -11.00 6.20
N THR A 263 -25.12 -11.13 7.07
CA THR A 263 -24.22 -10.02 7.40
C THR A 263 -23.60 -9.48 6.10
N VAL A 264 -23.66 -8.16 5.90
CA VAL A 264 -23.18 -7.52 4.66
C VAL A 264 -21.65 -7.64 4.56
N VAL A 265 -21.14 -7.95 3.37
CA VAL A 265 -19.72 -7.87 3.05
C VAL A 265 -19.53 -6.73 2.04
N SER A 266 -18.70 -5.75 2.38
CA SER A 266 -18.42 -4.61 1.49
C SER A 266 -17.48 -5.00 0.36
N THR A 267 -17.49 -4.20 -0.71
CA THR A 267 -16.43 -4.22 -1.73
C THR A 267 -15.07 -4.10 -1.05
N PRO A 268 -14.12 -5.00 -1.35
CA PRO A 268 -12.81 -4.98 -0.69
C PRO A 268 -11.94 -3.84 -1.24
N MET A 269 -10.94 -3.45 -0.45
CA MET A 269 -10.05 -2.33 -0.76
C MET A 269 -8.59 -2.77 -0.81
N VAL A 270 -7.74 -1.97 -1.44
CA VAL A 270 -6.28 -2.05 -1.25
C VAL A 270 -5.94 -1.58 0.18
N ASP A 271 -5.05 -2.29 0.88
CA ASP A 271 -4.69 -2.06 2.30
C ASP A 271 -4.34 -0.60 2.64
N GLY A 272 -3.46 0.01 1.84
CA GLY A 272 -3.12 1.43 1.99
C GLY A 272 -4.34 2.34 1.77
N HIS A 273 -5.16 2.06 0.76
CA HIS A 273 -6.35 2.85 0.45
C HIS A 273 -7.44 2.70 1.52
N ALA A 274 -7.54 1.53 2.12
CA ALA A 274 -8.46 1.27 3.22
C ALA A 274 -8.21 2.16 4.44
N CYS A 275 -6.98 2.65 4.65
CA CYS A 275 -6.70 3.64 5.70
C CYS A 275 -7.43 4.97 5.51
N PHE A 276 -7.86 5.30 4.29
CA PHE A 276 -8.32 6.66 3.97
C PHE A 276 -9.58 7.06 4.76
N PRO A 277 -10.64 6.27 4.88
CA PRO A 277 -11.81 6.63 5.68
C PRO A 277 -11.50 6.90 7.15
N ALA A 278 -10.52 6.17 7.72
CA ALA A 278 -10.11 6.38 9.11
C ALA A 278 -9.48 7.76 9.36
N SER A 279 -9.07 8.49 8.31
CA SER A 279 -8.52 9.85 8.43
C SER A 279 -9.58 10.93 8.62
N GLY A 280 -10.84 10.67 8.28
CA GLY A 280 -11.92 11.67 8.27
C GLY A 280 -11.77 12.75 7.20
N ILE A 281 -10.94 12.54 6.16
CA ILE A 281 -10.78 13.48 5.03
C ILE A 281 -12.00 13.38 4.11
N LEU A 282 -12.85 14.37 4.11
CA LEU A 282 -14.10 14.41 3.34
C LEU A 282 -14.01 15.25 2.06
N ARG A 283 -12.93 16.03 1.88
CA ARG A 283 -12.75 16.98 0.77
C ARG A 283 -11.28 17.12 0.38
N PRO A 284 -10.97 17.58 -0.85
CA PRO A 284 -9.62 17.95 -1.26
C PRO A 284 -8.93 18.93 -0.32
N GLY A 285 -7.63 19.09 -0.46
CA GLY A 285 -6.80 20.02 0.33
C GLY A 285 -6.11 19.40 1.53
N LYS A 286 -6.29 18.12 1.78
CA LYS A 286 -5.61 17.37 2.85
C LYS A 286 -4.92 16.13 2.32
N LEU A 287 -3.75 15.84 2.86
CA LEU A 287 -2.96 14.67 2.52
C LEU A 287 -2.99 13.67 3.69
N LEU A 288 -3.29 12.40 3.41
CA LEU A 288 -3.08 11.29 4.34
C LEU A 288 -1.74 10.63 4.06
N GLY A 289 -0.88 10.49 5.08
CA GLY A 289 0.36 9.72 5.01
C GLY A 289 0.28 8.44 5.83
N ILE A 290 0.57 7.32 5.20
CA ILE A 290 0.71 6.01 5.85
C ILE A 290 2.20 5.72 5.95
N LEU A 291 2.76 5.91 7.16
CA LEU A 291 4.20 5.92 7.40
C LEU A 291 4.67 4.58 7.96
N GLY A 292 5.34 3.81 7.13
CA GLY A 292 5.85 2.47 7.43
C GLY A 292 7.25 2.23 6.86
N THR A 293 7.52 1.03 6.40
CA THR A 293 8.75 0.64 5.67
C THR A 293 8.98 1.54 4.46
N SER A 294 7.92 1.80 3.73
CA SER A 294 7.76 2.86 2.71
C SER A 294 6.71 3.86 3.19
N ALA A 295 6.46 4.92 2.42
CA ALA A 295 5.34 5.81 2.66
C ALA A 295 4.38 5.80 1.47
N ALA A 296 3.08 5.71 1.77
CA ALA A 296 2.02 5.97 0.80
C ALA A 296 1.28 7.25 1.22
N TYR A 297 1.06 8.13 0.27
CA TYR A 297 0.30 9.36 0.46
C TYR A 297 -0.93 9.33 -0.41
N LEU A 298 -2.07 9.66 0.18
CA LEU A 298 -3.37 9.63 -0.45
C LEU A 298 -4.08 10.97 -0.29
N MET A 299 -4.76 11.42 -1.32
CA MET A 299 -5.62 12.60 -1.25
C MET A 299 -6.80 12.49 -2.20
N LEU A 300 -7.80 13.36 -2.00
CA LEU A 300 -8.93 13.54 -2.91
C LEU A 300 -8.64 14.69 -3.88
N SER A 301 -9.17 14.56 -5.10
CA SER A 301 -9.22 15.64 -6.09
C SER A 301 -10.63 15.74 -6.70
N ASP A 302 -11.08 16.96 -6.98
CA ASP A 302 -12.32 17.22 -7.71
C ASP A 302 -12.15 17.05 -9.23
N THR A 303 -10.91 16.99 -9.72
CA THR A 303 -10.58 16.90 -11.14
C THR A 303 -9.78 15.65 -11.47
N GLY A 304 -10.01 15.10 -12.66
CA GLY A 304 -9.26 13.97 -13.22
C GLY A 304 -8.13 14.40 -14.17
N GLU A 305 -7.66 15.65 -14.06
CA GLU A 305 -6.55 16.12 -14.88
C GLU A 305 -5.28 15.32 -14.60
N PRO A 306 -4.64 14.77 -15.63
CA PRO A 306 -3.46 13.94 -15.46
C PRO A 306 -2.31 14.69 -14.79
N ILE A 307 -1.72 14.09 -13.75
CA ILE A 307 -0.55 14.59 -13.06
C ILE A 307 0.58 13.58 -13.23
N THR A 308 1.68 13.98 -13.83
CA THR A 308 2.83 13.10 -14.03
C THR A 308 3.49 12.73 -12.70
N GLY A 309 4.05 11.51 -12.60
CA GLY A 309 4.76 11.07 -11.39
C GLY A 309 3.88 10.57 -10.25
N LEU A 310 2.55 10.49 -10.44
CA LEU A 310 1.65 9.81 -9.51
C LEU A 310 1.78 8.28 -9.64
N CYS A 311 1.50 7.56 -8.56
CA CYS A 311 1.40 6.10 -8.58
C CYS A 311 0.05 5.60 -9.08
N GLY A 312 -0.98 6.43 -8.98
CA GLY A 312 -2.34 6.15 -9.42
C GLY A 312 -3.27 7.35 -9.22
N MET A 313 -4.23 7.48 -10.12
CA MET A 313 -5.34 8.42 -10.01
C MET A 313 -6.59 7.72 -10.52
N VAL A 314 -7.55 7.49 -9.63
CA VAL A 314 -8.73 6.66 -9.91
C VAL A 314 -9.99 7.37 -9.47
N LYS A 315 -10.94 7.51 -10.39
CA LYS A 315 -12.29 8.04 -10.08
C LYS A 315 -13.01 7.08 -9.15
N ASP A 316 -13.62 7.62 -8.10
CA ASP A 316 -14.27 6.85 -7.04
C ASP A 316 -13.35 5.81 -6.36
N GLY A 317 -12.02 5.95 -6.46
CA GLY A 317 -11.07 4.95 -5.99
C GLY A 317 -10.90 4.91 -4.46
N LEU A 318 -11.18 6.00 -3.75
CA LEU A 318 -11.10 6.14 -2.30
C LEU A 318 -12.47 6.50 -1.69
N VAL A 319 -13.09 7.54 -2.21
CA VAL A 319 -14.37 8.08 -1.76
C VAL A 319 -15.23 8.37 -2.99
N PRO A 320 -16.47 7.90 -3.06
CA PRO A 320 -17.36 8.19 -4.18
C PRO A 320 -17.54 9.71 -4.41
N GLY A 321 -17.50 10.12 -5.68
CA GLY A 321 -17.62 11.52 -6.11
C GLY A 321 -16.27 12.23 -6.30
N PHE A 322 -15.12 11.62 -5.93
CA PHE A 322 -13.79 12.20 -6.06
C PHE A 322 -12.83 11.30 -6.84
N TYR A 323 -11.78 11.90 -7.36
CA TYR A 323 -10.59 11.13 -7.78
C TYR A 323 -9.70 10.87 -6.57
N GLY A 324 -9.30 9.62 -6.37
CA GLY A 324 -8.31 9.24 -5.38
C GLY A 324 -6.91 9.27 -6.00
N LEU A 325 -6.02 10.09 -5.44
CA LEU A 325 -4.63 10.21 -5.88
C LEU A 325 -3.72 9.42 -4.94
N GLU A 326 -2.80 8.64 -5.53
CA GLU A 326 -1.76 7.89 -4.82
C GLU A 326 -0.38 8.39 -5.24
N VAL A 327 0.43 8.79 -4.26
CA VAL A 327 1.86 9.10 -4.39
C VAL A 327 2.63 8.47 -3.23
N GLY A 328 3.96 8.47 -3.24
CA GLY A 328 4.68 7.97 -2.07
C GLY A 328 6.18 7.79 -2.26
N LEU A 329 6.82 7.34 -1.18
CA LEU A 329 8.25 7.07 -1.11
C LEU A 329 8.50 5.56 -1.02
N ASN A 330 9.42 5.04 -1.82
CA ASN A 330 9.77 3.62 -1.79
C ASN A 330 10.53 3.22 -0.52
N CYS A 331 11.17 4.17 0.13
CA CYS A 331 12.00 3.94 1.28
C CYS A 331 11.73 4.99 2.35
N MET A 332 11.34 4.55 3.54
CA MET A 332 11.23 5.39 4.74
C MET A 332 11.82 4.63 5.93
N GLY A 333 11.08 3.74 6.56
CA GLY A 333 11.58 2.92 7.66
C GLY A 333 12.80 2.08 7.30
N ASP A 334 12.87 1.61 6.06
CA ASP A 334 13.98 0.77 5.58
C ASP A 334 15.33 1.47 5.67
N HIS A 335 15.43 2.75 5.27
CA HIS A 335 16.71 3.45 5.35
C HIS A 335 17.06 3.88 6.79
N PHE A 336 16.06 4.10 7.66
CA PHE A 336 16.31 4.30 9.09
C PHE A 336 16.85 3.02 9.72
N ASP A 337 16.25 1.88 9.40
CA ASP A 337 16.69 0.57 9.88
C ASP A 337 18.08 0.19 9.32
N TRP A 338 18.34 0.51 8.04
CA TRP A 338 19.68 0.38 7.45
C TRP A 338 20.71 1.20 8.22
N ALA A 339 20.42 2.46 8.54
CA ALA A 339 21.34 3.32 9.29
C ALA A 339 21.66 2.74 10.67
N VAL A 340 20.64 2.31 11.40
CA VAL A 340 20.78 1.69 12.72
C VAL A 340 21.63 0.42 12.65
N LYS A 341 21.34 -0.48 11.70
CA LYS A 341 22.04 -1.77 11.58
C LYS A 341 23.48 -1.65 11.05
N THR A 342 23.73 -0.65 10.20
CA THR A 342 24.99 -0.56 9.45
C THR A 342 25.98 0.43 10.06
N LEU A 343 25.49 1.52 10.67
CA LEU A 343 26.33 2.65 11.06
C LEU A 343 26.56 2.77 12.57
N CYS A 344 25.78 2.08 13.41
CA CYS A 344 25.93 2.15 14.85
C CYS A 344 27.15 1.36 15.33
N PRO A 345 28.13 2.02 16.01
CA PRO A 345 29.24 1.32 16.65
C PRO A 345 28.77 0.57 17.91
N PRO A 346 29.55 -0.39 18.44
CA PRO A 346 29.22 -1.16 19.63
C PRO A 346 28.86 -0.31 20.87
N ALA A 347 29.42 0.90 20.98
CA ALA A 347 29.11 1.83 22.07
C ALA A 347 27.62 2.23 22.10
N ASN A 348 27.00 2.43 20.91
CA ASN A 348 25.58 2.77 20.83
C ASN A 348 24.70 1.60 21.28
N TYR A 349 25.07 0.36 20.93
CA TYR A 349 24.36 -0.84 21.39
C TYR A 349 24.42 -0.97 22.92
N ASN A 350 25.58 -0.74 23.52
CA ASN A 350 25.76 -0.78 24.97
C ASN A 350 24.96 0.33 25.67
N GLU A 351 24.97 1.53 25.11
CA GLU A 351 24.20 2.66 25.65
C GLU A 351 22.68 2.39 25.57
N ALA A 352 22.17 1.95 24.41
CA ALA A 352 20.77 1.60 24.24
C ALA A 352 20.33 0.51 25.24
N LYS A 353 21.14 -0.54 25.39
CA LYS A 353 20.91 -1.62 26.35
C LYS A 353 20.90 -1.12 27.79
N SER A 354 21.82 -0.23 28.15
CA SER A 354 21.87 0.33 29.51
C SER A 354 20.66 1.20 29.85
N LYS A 355 20.07 1.86 28.86
CA LYS A 355 18.86 2.66 28.97
C LYS A 355 17.57 1.87 28.79
N ASN A 356 17.64 0.59 28.41
CA ASN A 356 16.51 -0.26 28.05
C ASN A 356 15.62 0.34 26.94
N ILE A 357 16.24 0.93 25.91
CA ILE A 357 15.59 1.50 24.73
C ILE A 357 16.14 0.87 23.46
N SER A 358 15.41 1.01 22.35
CA SER A 358 15.87 0.60 21.03
C SER A 358 16.97 1.53 20.49
N LEU A 359 17.75 1.06 19.51
CA LEU A 359 18.72 1.91 18.82
C LEU A 359 18.04 3.07 18.06
N HIS A 360 16.84 2.85 17.53
CA HIS A 360 16.06 3.92 16.90
C HIS A 360 15.72 5.03 17.89
N GLU A 361 15.26 4.67 19.07
CA GLU A 361 14.99 5.64 20.16
C GLU A 361 16.26 6.38 20.56
N LEU A 362 17.38 5.66 20.76
CA LEU A 362 18.66 6.26 21.10
C LEU A 362 19.12 7.28 20.05
N LEU A 363 19.09 6.90 18.76
CA LEU A 363 19.49 7.82 17.69
C LEU A 363 18.53 8.99 17.55
N THR A 364 17.23 8.77 17.76
CA THR A 364 16.24 9.85 17.80
C THR A 364 16.52 10.84 18.94
N GLU A 365 16.79 10.36 20.15
CA GLU A 365 17.18 11.22 21.30
C GLU A 365 18.44 12.05 21.00
N LYS A 366 19.44 11.45 20.37
CA LYS A 366 20.70 12.15 20.02
C LYS A 366 20.48 13.14 18.88
N ALA A 367 19.76 12.73 17.82
CA ALA A 367 19.44 13.58 16.68
C ALA A 367 18.56 14.79 17.05
N GLN A 368 17.66 14.63 18.05
CA GLN A 368 16.80 15.71 18.53
C GLN A 368 17.58 16.86 19.19
N ARG A 369 18.77 16.60 19.72
CA ARG A 369 19.64 17.61 20.31
C ARG A 369 20.35 18.50 19.29
N LYS A 370 20.35 18.08 18.03
CA LYS A 370 20.96 18.82 16.92
C LYS A 370 19.97 19.84 16.35
N MET A 371 20.48 20.99 15.98
CA MET A 371 19.70 21.97 15.24
C MET A 371 19.57 21.58 13.76
N PRO A 372 18.51 22.05 13.04
CA PRO A 372 18.44 21.90 11.59
C PRO A 372 19.71 22.41 10.90
N GLY A 373 20.28 21.59 9.99
CA GLY A 373 21.50 21.95 9.25
C GLY A 373 22.80 21.87 10.03
N GLU A 374 22.80 21.59 11.35
CA GLU A 374 24.02 21.55 12.18
C GLU A 374 25.03 20.50 11.70
N SER A 375 24.55 19.37 11.21
CA SER A 375 25.41 18.29 10.69
C SER A 375 26.14 18.65 9.41
N GLY A 376 25.63 19.61 8.63
CA GLY A 376 26.09 19.91 7.26
C GLY A 376 25.83 18.79 6.27
N LEU A 377 25.00 17.80 6.61
CA LEU A 377 24.66 16.68 5.74
C LEU A 377 23.39 16.94 4.95
N ILE A 378 23.35 16.44 3.71
CA ILE A 378 22.11 16.28 2.93
C ILE A 378 22.11 14.88 2.36
N ALA A 379 20.93 14.22 2.38
CA ALA A 379 20.74 12.90 1.82
C ALA A 379 19.61 12.90 0.76
N LEU A 380 19.72 11.98 -0.21
CA LEU A 380 18.64 11.57 -1.10
C LEU A 380 18.12 10.22 -0.61
N ASP A 381 16.81 10.10 -0.38
CA ASP A 381 16.13 8.96 0.25
C ASP A 381 15.97 7.71 -0.65
N TRP A 382 16.68 7.59 -1.75
CA TRP A 382 16.48 6.62 -2.82
C TRP A 382 17.09 5.24 -2.58
N TRP A 383 17.15 4.73 -1.34
CA TRP A 383 17.70 3.38 -1.03
C TRP A 383 17.00 2.25 -1.80
N ASN A 384 15.71 2.42 -2.11
CA ASN A 384 14.89 1.50 -2.92
C ASN A 384 14.42 2.15 -4.24
N GLY A 385 15.20 3.08 -4.82
CA GLY A 385 14.79 3.88 -5.98
C GLY A 385 13.82 5.01 -5.61
N ASN A 386 13.34 5.75 -6.60
CA ASN A 386 12.34 6.80 -6.45
C ASN A 386 11.00 6.35 -7.04
N ARG A 387 9.94 6.33 -6.21
CA ARG A 387 8.58 5.90 -6.61
C ARG A 387 7.81 7.05 -7.25
N SER A 388 7.70 8.16 -6.53
CA SER A 388 6.95 9.31 -7.00
C SER A 388 7.86 10.42 -7.47
N LEU A 389 7.42 11.06 -8.50
CA LEU A 389 7.95 12.04 -9.39
C LEU A 389 8.88 11.47 -10.45
N LEU A 390 9.99 10.80 -10.12
CA LEU A 390 10.94 10.29 -11.11
C LEU A 390 10.60 8.88 -11.62
N MET A 391 9.84 8.09 -10.85
CA MET A 391 9.45 6.71 -11.18
C MET A 391 10.62 5.85 -11.70
N ASN A 392 11.76 5.91 -11.00
CA ASN A 392 13.01 5.30 -11.41
C ASN A 392 13.58 4.39 -10.32
N ALA A 393 13.49 3.09 -10.55
CA ALA A 393 14.01 2.06 -9.63
C ALA A 393 15.55 1.92 -9.66
N ASP A 394 16.24 2.53 -10.64
CA ASP A 394 17.69 2.47 -10.77
C ASP A 394 18.41 3.58 -9.97
N LEU A 395 17.65 4.47 -9.35
CA LEU A 395 18.21 5.45 -8.43
C LEU A 395 18.62 4.79 -7.11
N SER A 396 19.63 5.36 -6.46
CA SER A 396 20.16 4.84 -5.20
C SER A 396 20.38 5.97 -4.19
N GLY A 397 20.32 5.61 -2.90
CA GLY A 397 20.55 6.55 -1.80
C GLY A 397 21.93 7.23 -1.89
N MET A 398 21.98 8.47 -1.41
CA MET A 398 23.20 9.27 -1.37
C MET A 398 23.25 10.13 -0.11
N ILE A 399 24.44 10.32 0.44
CA ILE A 399 24.70 11.26 1.54
C ILE A 399 25.92 12.09 1.16
N ILE A 400 25.82 13.41 1.25
CA ILE A 400 26.94 14.33 1.04
C ILE A 400 27.21 15.15 2.31
N GLY A 401 28.42 15.75 2.39
CA GLY A 401 28.81 16.60 3.51
C GLY A 401 29.51 15.84 4.65
N MET A 402 29.80 14.54 4.52
CA MET A 402 30.46 13.73 5.56
C MET A 402 31.87 14.21 5.84
N THR A 403 32.23 14.25 7.13
CA THR A 403 33.57 14.59 7.64
C THR A 403 34.03 13.50 8.62
N LEU A 404 35.27 13.63 9.12
CA LEU A 404 35.79 12.74 10.16
C LEU A 404 35.06 12.86 11.51
N HIS A 405 34.27 13.89 11.69
CA HIS A 405 33.48 14.15 12.90
C HIS A 405 32.01 13.72 12.76
N THR A 406 31.60 13.24 11.59
CA THR A 406 30.22 12.79 11.36
C THR A 406 29.89 11.58 12.24
N ALA A 407 28.86 11.72 13.06
CA ALA A 407 28.39 10.69 13.98
C ALA A 407 27.16 9.95 13.42
N PRO A 408 26.81 8.75 13.91
CA PRO A 408 25.63 8.00 13.47
C PRO A 408 24.31 8.80 13.58
N GLU A 409 24.15 9.58 14.63
CA GLU A 409 22.98 10.46 14.82
C GLU A 409 22.89 11.59 13.81
N ASP A 410 24.01 12.07 13.25
CA ASP A 410 24.01 13.08 12.18
C ASP A 410 23.45 12.49 10.90
N ILE A 411 23.86 11.26 10.56
CA ILE A 411 23.37 10.55 9.39
C ILE A 411 21.89 10.18 9.59
N TYR A 412 21.53 9.69 10.78
CA TYR A 412 20.13 9.36 11.08
C TYR A 412 19.22 10.58 10.93
N ARG A 413 19.65 11.75 11.44
CA ARG A 413 18.91 13.01 11.25
C ARG A 413 18.81 13.41 9.79
N ALA A 414 19.89 13.32 9.02
CA ALA A 414 19.89 13.62 7.59
C ALA A 414 18.92 12.72 6.79
N LEU A 415 18.73 11.47 7.21
CA LEU A 415 17.74 10.57 6.61
C LEU A 415 16.30 10.96 6.98
N LEU A 416 16.05 11.38 8.22
CA LEU A 416 14.74 11.93 8.60
C LEU A 416 14.41 13.19 7.80
N GLU A 417 15.40 14.09 7.64
CA GLU A 417 15.27 15.32 6.85
C GLU A 417 15.07 15.04 5.36
N ALA A 418 15.80 14.05 4.79
CA ALA A 418 15.62 13.62 3.39
C ALA A 418 14.20 13.12 3.11
N THR A 419 13.63 12.34 4.04
CA THR A 419 12.22 11.91 3.96
C THR A 419 11.26 13.11 3.92
N ALA A 420 11.51 14.11 4.76
CA ALA A 420 10.69 15.31 4.80
C ALA A 420 10.86 16.17 3.52
N PHE A 421 12.07 16.30 2.99
CA PHE A 421 12.32 16.99 1.72
C PHE A 421 11.67 16.29 0.53
N ALA A 422 11.76 14.95 0.46
CA ALA A 422 11.06 14.19 -0.57
C ALA A 422 9.54 14.37 -0.47
N THR A 423 8.98 14.40 0.74
CA THR A 423 7.57 14.71 0.97
C THR A 423 7.22 16.13 0.51
N ARG A 424 8.07 17.12 0.79
CA ARG A 424 7.88 18.50 0.35
C ARG A 424 7.90 18.61 -1.19
N MET A 425 8.80 17.92 -1.87
CA MET A 425 8.80 17.87 -3.33
C MET A 425 7.48 17.35 -3.89
N ILE A 426 6.93 16.30 -3.28
CA ILE A 426 5.63 15.74 -3.66
C ILE A 426 4.52 16.77 -3.43
N THR A 427 4.47 17.41 -2.26
CA THR A 427 3.42 18.39 -1.95
C THR A 427 3.50 19.64 -2.85
N GLU A 428 4.71 20.16 -3.14
CA GLU A 428 4.90 21.27 -4.07
C GLU A 428 4.55 20.89 -5.53
N HIS A 429 4.84 19.64 -5.92
CA HIS A 429 4.44 19.14 -7.23
C HIS A 429 2.91 19.03 -7.36
N LEU A 430 2.22 18.51 -6.35
CA LEU A 430 0.76 18.46 -6.31
C LEU A 430 0.14 19.86 -6.35
N ASP A 431 0.66 20.79 -5.54
CA ASP A 431 0.19 22.18 -5.51
C ASP A 431 0.35 22.87 -6.88
N SER A 432 1.51 22.70 -7.53
CA SER A 432 1.77 23.26 -8.87
C SER A 432 0.87 22.68 -9.97
N ASN A 433 0.24 21.52 -9.71
CA ASN A 433 -0.75 20.88 -10.58
C ASN A 433 -2.19 21.09 -10.09
N GLY A 434 -2.45 22.13 -9.29
CA GLY A 434 -3.79 22.52 -8.87
C GLY A 434 -4.38 21.68 -7.74
N GLN A 435 -3.54 20.95 -7.00
CA GLN A 435 -3.92 20.13 -5.85
C GLN A 435 -3.28 20.69 -4.55
N PRO A 436 -3.72 21.86 -4.05
CA PRO A 436 -3.13 22.48 -2.87
C PRO A 436 -3.37 21.66 -1.61
N ILE A 437 -2.35 21.59 -0.75
CA ILE A 437 -2.39 20.86 0.51
C ILE A 437 -2.19 21.83 1.66
N CYS A 438 -3.11 21.86 2.62
CA CYS A 438 -3.07 22.73 3.79
C CYS A 438 -2.92 21.96 5.13
N GLU A 439 -3.05 20.65 5.11
CA GLU A 439 -2.96 19.81 6.31
C GLU A 439 -2.41 18.43 5.95
N PHE A 440 -1.48 17.93 6.77
CA PHE A 440 -0.93 16.59 6.63
C PHE A 440 -1.36 15.72 7.80
N ILE A 441 -2.18 14.72 7.53
CA ILE A 441 -2.66 13.71 8.50
C ILE A 441 -1.83 12.46 8.31
N VAL A 442 -1.32 11.88 9.40
CA VAL A 442 -0.44 10.71 9.32
C VAL A 442 -0.91 9.58 10.21
N THR A 443 -0.65 8.36 9.76
CA THR A 443 -0.87 7.12 10.50
C THR A 443 0.29 6.14 10.25
N GLY A 444 0.26 4.99 10.90
CA GLY A 444 1.29 3.96 10.78
C GLY A 444 2.30 3.98 11.93
N GLY A 445 3.10 2.92 12.00
CA GLY A 445 3.97 2.68 13.15
C GLY A 445 5.04 3.75 13.38
N ILE A 446 5.57 4.35 12.31
CA ILE A 446 6.62 5.38 12.40
C ILE A 446 6.06 6.69 12.97
N SER A 447 4.86 7.10 12.55
CA SER A 447 4.27 8.36 13.00
C SER A 447 4.11 8.46 14.52
N ARG A 448 3.92 7.33 15.18
CA ARG A 448 3.77 7.26 16.65
C ARG A 448 5.07 7.03 17.40
N LYS A 449 6.06 6.41 16.73
CA LYS A 449 7.34 6.04 17.37
C LYS A 449 8.42 7.09 17.20
N ASN A 450 8.26 8.02 16.26
CA ASN A 450 9.28 9.03 15.96
C ASN A 450 8.71 10.46 15.93
N PRO A 451 8.49 11.08 17.10
CA PRO A 451 7.98 12.46 17.18
C PRO A 451 8.95 13.49 16.57
N LEU A 452 10.26 13.21 16.54
CA LEU A 452 11.23 14.08 15.86
C LEU A 452 10.94 14.15 14.35
N LEU A 453 10.66 13.02 13.69
CA LEU A 453 10.28 13.03 12.27
C LEU A 453 8.98 13.82 12.05
N MET A 454 8.00 13.69 12.94
CA MET A 454 6.74 14.45 12.82
C MET A 454 6.98 15.96 12.91
N GLN A 455 7.85 16.39 13.83
CA GLN A 455 8.23 17.81 13.93
C GLN A 455 9.03 18.26 12.70
N ILE A 456 9.98 17.45 12.21
CA ILE A 456 10.75 17.77 10.98
C ILE A 456 9.81 17.88 9.78
N LEU A 457 8.84 16.96 9.63
CA LEU A 457 7.84 17.05 8.57
C LEU A 457 7.03 18.35 8.65
N SER A 458 6.56 18.72 9.86
CA SER A 458 5.82 19.96 10.07
C SER A 458 6.67 21.20 9.72
N ASP A 459 7.93 21.23 10.17
CA ASP A 459 8.85 22.34 9.93
C ASP A 459 9.23 22.48 8.44
N VAL A 460 9.50 21.35 7.75
CA VAL A 460 9.89 21.31 6.33
C VAL A 460 8.72 21.66 5.42
N LEU A 461 7.53 21.12 5.72
CA LEU A 461 6.32 21.38 4.94
C LEU A 461 5.68 22.73 5.27
N ASN A 462 6.09 23.37 6.36
CA ASN A 462 5.49 24.58 6.91
C ASN A 462 3.96 24.47 7.07
N MET A 463 3.49 23.31 7.52
CA MET A 463 2.08 23.04 7.77
C MET A 463 1.88 22.12 9.00
N PRO A 464 0.67 22.11 9.61
CA PRO A 464 0.37 21.20 10.70
C PRO A 464 0.48 19.73 10.27
N VAL A 465 1.09 18.88 11.12
CA VAL A 465 1.10 17.43 10.98
C VAL A 465 0.30 16.82 12.10
N LYS A 466 -0.77 16.07 11.77
CA LYS A 466 -1.68 15.47 12.74
C LYS A 466 -1.53 13.94 12.73
N VAL A 467 -1.25 13.37 13.90
CA VAL A 467 -1.09 11.92 14.07
C VAL A 467 -2.40 11.31 14.53
N LEU A 468 -2.91 10.32 13.83
CA LEU A 468 -4.13 9.60 14.20
C LEU A 468 -3.92 8.70 15.43
N ALA A 469 -4.96 8.54 16.23
CA ALA A 469 -4.94 7.69 17.42
C ALA A 469 -4.95 6.20 17.08
N THR A 470 -5.61 5.81 15.99
CA THR A 470 -5.73 4.40 15.62
C THR A 470 -4.37 3.76 15.30
N GLU A 471 -4.20 2.53 15.76
CA GLU A 471 -3.05 1.68 15.43
C GLU A 471 -3.30 0.80 14.20
N GLN A 472 -4.55 0.60 13.86
CA GLN A 472 -5.01 -0.28 12.81
C GLN A 472 -5.89 0.50 11.82
N GLY A 473 -5.28 1.49 11.16
CA GLY A 473 -6.00 2.40 10.25
C GLY A 473 -6.68 1.69 9.09
N SER A 474 -6.04 0.68 8.48
CA SER A 474 -6.62 -0.10 7.38
C SER A 474 -7.84 -0.89 7.86
N ALA A 475 -7.71 -1.64 8.95
CA ALA A 475 -8.84 -2.38 9.51
C ALA A 475 -10.00 -1.47 9.95
N LEU A 476 -9.70 -0.28 10.54
CA LEU A 476 -10.74 0.70 10.88
C LEU A 476 -11.44 1.23 9.63
N GLY A 477 -10.67 1.58 8.60
CA GLY A 477 -11.25 2.04 7.34
C GLY A 477 -12.09 0.97 6.65
N SER A 478 -11.65 -0.31 6.68
CA SER A 478 -12.44 -1.44 6.20
C SER A 478 -13.76 -1.60 6.97
N ALA A 479 -13.73 -1.41 8.31
CA ALA A 479 -14.94 -1.38 9.12
C ALA A 479 -15.88 -0.21 8.75
N ILE A 480 -15.33 0.95 8.39
CA ILE A 480 -16.10 2.12 7.92
C ILE A 480 -16.74 1.84 6.56
N TYR A 481 -16.02 1.24 5.60
CA TYR A 481 -16.60 0.80 4.32
C TYR A 481 -17.75 -0.20 4.54
N ALA A 482 -17.58 -1.13 5.48
CA ALA A 482 -18.63 -2.09 5.82
C ALA A 482 -19.88 -1.42 6.41
N ALA A 483 -19.71 -0.39 7.25
CA ALA A 483 -20.82 0.35 7.83
C ALA A 483 -21.62 1.12 6.76
N ALA A 484 -20.93 1.69 5.76
CA ALA A 484 -21.59 2.33 4.62
C ALA A 484 -22.30 1.30 3.72
N ALA A 485 -21.64 0.17 3.41
CA ALA A 485 -22.22 -0.89 2.59
C ALA A 485 -23.46 -1.55 3.23
N ALA A 486 -23.53 -1.61 4.56
CA ALA A 486 -24.68 -2.14 5.30
C ALA A 486 -25.91 -1.23 5.21
N GLY A 487 -25.72 0.08 5.08
CA GLY A 487 -26.79 1.06 4.98
C GLY A 487 -27.54 1.32 6.29
N GLN A 488 -28.28 2.42 6.34
CA GLN A 488 -29.01 2.86 7.55
C GLN A 488 -30.07 1.84 8.01
N LYS A 489 -30.68 1.10 7.10
CA LYS A 489 -31.70 0.08 7.44
C LYS A 489 -31.16 -1.04 8.31
N CYS A 490 -29.88 -1.37 8.17
CA CYS A 490 -29.18 -2.34 9.00
C CYS A 490 -28.51 -1.71 10.23
N GLY A 491 -28.60 -0.39 10.39
CA GLY A 491 -27.95 0.35 11.47
C GLY A 491 -26.57 0.90 11.14
N GLY A 492 -26.19 0.92 9.84
CA GLY A 492 -25.03 1.59 9.27
C GLY A 492 -25.38 2.99 8.75
N TYR A 493 -24.73 3.38 7.63
CA TYR A 493 -24.87 4.71 7.02
C TYR A 493 -25.26 4.59 5.53
N ASP A 494 -26.00 5.57 5.00
CA ASP A 494 -26.40 5.58 3.59
C ASP A 494 -25.31 6.14 2.65
N SER A 495 -24.24 6.71 3.21
CA SER A 495 -23.08 7.16 2.45
C SER A 495 -21.76 6.86 3.20
N LEU A 496 -20.68 6.72 2.42
CA LEU A 496 -19.35 6.59 3.00
C LEU A 496 -18.95 7.86 3.76
N GLN A 497 -19.31 9.02 3.24
CA GLN A 497 -18.99 10.31 3.87
C GLN A 497 -19.62 10.42 5.26
N ASP A 498 -20.88 9.98 5.43
CA ASP A 498 -21.54 9.95 6.74
C ASP A 498 -20.85 8.95 7.69
N ALA A 499 -20.51 7.76 7.21
CA ALA A 499 -19.77 6.78 7.98
C ALA A 499 -18.40 7.34 8.44
N MET A 500 -17.66 7.98 7.54
CA MET A 500 -16.37 8.63 7.83
C MET A 500 -16.51 9.74 8.87
N GLN A 501 -17.56 10.56 8.77
CA GLN A 501 -17.78 11.68 9.69
C GLN A 501 -17.95 11.19 11.14
N HIS A 502 -18.54 10.03 11.35
CA HIS A 502 -18.82 9.49 12.68
C HIS A 502 -17.76 8.52 13.19
N MET A 503 -17.19 7.70 12.31
CA MET A 503 -16.33 6.57 12.70
C MET A 503 -14.83 6.83 12.53
N HIS A 504 -14.39 7.99 12.02
CA HIS A 504 -12.97 8.27 11.82
C HIS A 504 -12.17 8.27 13.13
N SER A 505 -10.88 8.01 13.03
CA SER A 505 -9.97 8.07 14.16
C SER A 505 -9.78 9.50 14.66
N PRO A 506 -9.85 9.75 15.96
CA PRO A 506 -9.49 11.07 16.49
C PRO A 506 -7.99 11.35 16.28
N VAL A 507 -7.63 12.63 16.28
CA VAL A 507 -6.23 13.08 16.32
C VAL A 507 -5.67 12.84 17.72
N LYS A 508 -4.53 12.14 17.82
CA LYS A 508 -3.83 11.87 19.07
C LYS A 508 -2.86 13.00 19.44
N GLU A 509 -2.17 13.52 18.43
CA GLU A 509 -1.11 14.51 18.60
C GLU A 509 -1.03 15.41 17.36
N GLU A 510 -0.66 16.65 17.57
CA GLU A 510 -0.51 17.63 16.48
C GLU A 510 0.82 18.37 16.63
N PHE A 511 1.58 18.46 15.54
CA PHE A 511 2.85 19.16 15.45
C PHE A 511 2.66 20.41 14.61
N GLN A 512 3.01 21.56 15.18
CA GLN A 512 2.96 22.86 14.51
C GLN A 512 4.35 23.25 14.01
N PRO A 513 4.47 23.94 12.85
CA PRO A 513 5.76 24.34 12.31
C PRO A 513 6.44 25.39 13.19
N ILE A 514 7.73 25.17 13.45
CA ILE A 514 8.59 26.12 14.17
C ILE A 514 9.25 27.03 13.14
N LYS A 515 8.81 28.31 13.05
CA LYS A 515 9.27 29.26 12.02
C LYS A 515 10.79 29.39 11.89
N ALA A 516 11.52 29.33 13.01
CA ALA A 516 12.98 29.37 12.98
C ALA A 516 13.59 28.17 12.24
N ASN A 517 13.03 26.97 12.42
CA ASN A 517 13.45 25.76 11.75
C ASN A 517 13.06 25.79 10.27
N THR A 518 11.81 26.20 9.97
CA THR A 518 11.32 26.34 8.58
C THR A 518 12.26 27.17 7.73
N HIS A 519 12.73 28.31 8.23
CA HIS A 519 13.65 29.16 7.49
C HIS A 519 15.00 28.49 7.16
N ILE A 520 15.50 27.63 8.06
CA ILE A 520 16.73 26.86 7.81
C ILE A 520 16.44 25.74 6.79
N TYR A 521 15.31 25.04 6.96
CA TYR A 521 14.90 23.97 6.06
C TYR A 521 14.60 24.48 4.64
N ASP A 522 14.11 25.70 4.46
CA ASP A 522 13.97 26.31 3.13
C ASP A 522 15.31 26.40 2.39
N LYS A 523 16.39 26.76 3.09
CA LYS A 523 17.74 26.79 2.51
C LYS A 523 18.26 25.40 2.17
N LEU A 524 18.09 24.43 3.09
CA LEU A 524 18.51 23.06 2.87
C LEU A 524 17.71 22.38 1.75
N PHE A 525 16.44 22.73 1.61
CA PHE A 525 15.60 22.22 0.54
C PHE A 525 16.06 22.67 -0.86
N LEU A 526 16.61 23.88 -1.01
CA LEU A 526 17.21 24.33 -2.27
C LEU A 526 18.42 23.43 -2.65
N GLU A 527 19.25 23.07 -1.68
CA GLU A 527 20.39 22.16 -1.91
C GLU A 527 19.90 20.73 -2.21
N TYR A 528 18.86 20.27 -1.50
CA TYR A 528 18.24 18.97 -1.80
C TYR A 528 17.71 18.93 -3.25
N ASN A 529 17.00 19.97 -3.71
CA ASN A 529 16.48 20.06 -5.08
C ASN A 529 17.62 20.05 -6.11
N LEU A 530 18.74 20.76 -5.84
CA LEU A 530 19.91 20.73 -6.72
C LEU A 530 20.48 19.31 -6.88
N LEU A 531 20.57 18.55 -5.78
CA LEU A 531 21.02 17.16 -5.81
C LEU A 531 20.02 16.25 -6.54
N HIS A 532 18.73 16.40 -6.23
CA HIS A 532 17.66 15.65 -6.88
C HIS A 532 17.72 15.83 -8.41
N ASP A 533 17.83 17.07 -8.90
CA ASP A 533 17.89 17.34 -10.33
C ASP A 533 19.18 16.85 -10.96
N THR A 534 20.30 17.02 -10.27
CA THR A 534 21.61 16.62 -10.79
C THR A 534 21.70 15.11 -10.97
N PHE A 535 21.25 14.33 -10.00
CA PHE A 535 21.42 12.88 -9.99
C PHE A 535 20.18 12.13 -10.49
N GLY A 536 18.99 12.67 -10.31
CA GLY A 536 17.74 12.04 -10.71
C GLY A 536 17.30 12.38 -12.14
N VAL A 537 17.41 13.65 -12.53
CA VAL A 537 16.89 14.14 -13.82
C VAL A 537 18.00 14.22 -14.89
N LYS A 538 19.12 14.87 -14.58
CA LYS A 538 20.14 15.25 -15.59
C LYS A 538 21.26 14.22 -15.76
N GLY A 539 21.58 13.43 -14.74
CA GLY A 539 22.91 12.81 -14.66
C GLY A 539 23.05 11.37 -15.17
N GLY A 540 22.03 10.52 -15.01
CA GLY A 540 22.09 9.09 -15.33
C GLY A 540 23.23 8.30 -14.65
N LEU A 541 24.02 8.94 -13.73
CA LEU A 541 25.16 8.30 -13.07
C LEU A 541 24.72 7.09 -12.25
N MET A 542 23.68 7.23 -11.45
CA MET A 542 23.18 6.15 -10.60
C MET A 542 22.70 4.96 -11.44
N SER A 543 21.94 5.22 -12.52
CA SER A 543 21.50 4.17 -13.45
C SER A 543 22.70 3.43 -14.10
N ARG A 544 23.76 4.16 -14.51
CA ARG A 544 24.98 3.51 -15.05
C ARG A 544 25.66 2.63 -14.00
N LEU A 545 25.77 3.08 -12.75
CA LEU A 545 26.35 2.27 -11.66
C LEU A 545 25.51 1.01 -11.39
N MET A 546 24.17 1.13 -11.44
CA MET A 546 23.28 -0.01 -11.28
C MET A 546 23.40 -1.02 -12.43
N HIS A 547 23.57 -0.56 -13.67
CA HIS A 547 23.84 -1.43 -14.82
C HIS A 547 25.17 -2.17 -14.65
N ILE A 548 26.25 -1.47 -14.31
CA ILE A 548 27.57 -2.10 -14.03
C ILE A 548 27.43 -3.18 -12.95
N ARG A 549 26.72 -2.88 -11.86
CA ARG A 549 26.45 -3.85 -10.77
C ARG A 549 25.71 -5.09 -11.27
N ARG A 550 24.66 -4.92 -12.11
CA ARG A 550 23.88 -6.04 -12.68
C ARG A 550 24.73 -6.91 -13.60
N ASP A 551 25.51 -6.29 -14.50
CA ASP A 551 26.37 -7.00 -15.45
C ASP A 551 27.47 -7.78 -14.73
N THR A 552 28.09 -7.18 -13.71
CA THR A 552 29.11 -7.87 -12.89
C THR A 552 28.53 -9.05 -12.11
N LYS A 553 27.27 -8.96 -11.64
CA LYS A 553 26.62 -10.09 -10.97
C LYS A 553 26.27 -11.22 -11.95
N ARG A 554 25.78 -10.89 -13.16
CA ARG A 554 25.48 -11.86 -14.21
C ARG A 554 26.74 -12.62 -14.69
N SER A 555 27.89 -11.97 -14.74
CA SER A 555 29.16 -12.62 -15.12
C SER A 555 29.72 -13.58 -14.06
N LYS A 556 29.16 -13.60 -12.84
CA LYS A 556 29.54 -14.51 -11.75
C LYS A 556 28.58 -15.68 -11.55
N ALA A 557 27.41 -15.63 -12.17
CA ALA A 557 26.39 -16.70 -12.18
C ALA A 557 26.54 -17.55 -13.45
#